data_d6a6b7c95da3a5963a72eb73cbd5ca9d
#
_entry.id   d6a6b7c95da3a5963a72eb73cbd5ca9d
#
_cell.length_a   1.000
_cell.length_b   1.000
_cell.length_c   1.000
_cell.angle_alpha   90.00
_cell.angle_beta   90.00
_cell.angle_gamma   90.00
#
_symmetry.space_group_name_H-M   'P 1'
#
loop_
_entity.id
_entity.type
_entity.pdbx_description
1 polymer ?
#
loop_
_entity_poly.entity_id
_entity_poly.type
_entity_poly.pdbx_seq_one_letter_code
_entity_poly.pdbx_strand_id
1 'polypeptide(L)'
;MLKINDNKRLNYYINKYKINEIFSSDIYPYMEIHHFKKNEHICLSGEELKYLYLFVEGKSKVYITTPNGKSLLVRFYSPVQIVGEIELLNKIEFQCNIQAIIDCICIAVPRKIIEEKYLKDSKFLHYISTHLALKLASLSVSNSVNILYPLENRLASYILASYTNEDSNNTENLTQIAEFLGTSYRHLLRVVKEFELEKIIKRDNKKLVILDKDKLEDLAGDLYQ
;
A
#
# COMPACT_ATOMS: atom_id res chain seq x y z
N MET A 1 -12.37 -4.80 -9.65
CA MET A 1 -11.72 -3.77 -10.48
C MET A 1 -12.68 -3.29 -11.56
N LEU A 2 -12.82 -1.97 -11.75
CA LEU A 2 -13.64 -1.31 -12.76
C LEU A 2 -12.75 -0.43 -13.64
N LYS A 3 -12.79 -0.62 -14.96
CA LYS A 3 -12.15 0.30 -15.90
C LYS A 3 -13.01 1.55 -16.09
N ILE A 4 -12.43 2.74 -15.95
CA ILE A 4 -13.11 4.02 -16.10
C ILE A 4 -12.63 4.70 -17.38
N ASN A 5 -13.58 5.05 -18.25
CA ASN A 5 -13.31 5.84 -19.46
C ASN A 5 -13.51 7.33 -19.16
N ASP A 6 -12.52 7.98 -18.60
CA ASP A 6 -12.52 9.40 -18.27
C ASP A 6 -11.17 10.03 -18.63
N ASN A 7 -11.08 10.57 -19.84
CA ASN A 7 -9.87 11.21 -20.33
C ASN A 7 -9.51 12.49 -19.55
N LYS A 8 -10.48 13.19 -18.98
CA LYS A 8 -10.20 14.39 -18.16
C LYS A 8 -9.50 14.00 -16.87
N ARG A 9 -10.00 12.96 -16.21
CA ARG A 9 -9.40 12.41 -14.99
C ARG A 9 -8.02 11.80 -15.25
N LEU A 10 -7.85 11.09 -16.38
CA LEU A 10 -6.56 10.56 -16.79
C LEU A 10 -5.54 11.68 -16.97
N ASN A 11 -5.87 12.72 -17.72
CA ASN A 11 -5.02 13.89 -17.94
C ASN A 11 -4.69 14.61 -16.63
N TYR A 12 -5.64 14.72 -15.71
CA TYR A 12 -5.39 15.30 -14.39
C TYR A 12 -4.27 14.56 -13.63
N TYR A 13 -4.31 13.22 -13.56
CA TYR A 13 -3.28 12.45 -12.86
C TYR A 13 -1.94 12.48 -13.60
N ILE A 14 -1.95 12.42 -14.95
CA ILE A 14 -0.73 12.51 -15.75
C ILE A 14 -0.01 13.82 -15.46
N ASN A 15 -0.73 14.94 -15.47
CA ASN A 15 -0.15 16.26 -15.21
C ASN A 15 0.27 16.43 -13.75
N LYS A 16 -0.57 16.00 -12.81
CA LYS A 16 -0.29 16.10 -11.37
C LYS A 16 0.98 15.38 -10.97
N TYR A 17 1.21 14.20 -11.52
CA TYR A 17 2.34 13.33 -11.16
C TYR A 17 3.41 13.26 -12.25
N LYS A 18 3.31 14.09 -13.30
CA LYS A 18 4.26 14.16 -14.41
C LYS A 18 4.56 12.81 -15.06
N ILE A 19 3.52 11.98 -15.20
CA ILE A 19 3.66 10.59 -15.65
C ILE A 19 4.22 10.50 -17.06
N ASN A 20 3.92 11.48 -17.92
CA ASN A 20 4.48 11.59 -19.25
C ASN A 20 6.00 11.79 -19.27
N GLU A 21 6.59 12.34 -18.20
CA GLU A 21 8.05 12.52 -18.11
C GLU A 21 8.81 11.20 -17.82
N ILE A 22 8.09 10.15 -17.38
CA ILE A 22 8.66 8.83 -17.08
C ILE A 22 9.13 8.11 -18.36
N PHE A 23 8.55 8.44 -19.51
CA PHE A 23 8.75 7.75 -20.78
C PHE A 23 9.36 8.70 -21.81
N SER A 24 10.18 8.15 -22.73
CA SER A 24 10.78 8.93 -23.83
C SER A 24 9.85 9.12 -25.02
N SER A 25 8.81 8.29 -25.14
CA SER A 25 7.80 8.39 -26.19
C SER A 25 6.40 8.38 -25.59
N ASP A 26 5.42 8.80 -26.39
CA ASP A 26 4.04 8.93 -25.93
C ASP A 26 3.43 7.59 -25.54
N ILE A 27 3.10 7.47 -24.26
CA ILE A 27 2.45 6.29 -23.67
C ILE A 27 0.95 6.49 -23.45
N TYR A 28 0.45 7.70 -23.58
CA TYR A 28 -0.94 8.07 -23.31
C TYR A 28 -1.98 7.14 -23.98
N PRO A 29 -1.81 6.73 -25.27
CA PRO A 29 -2.79 5.89 -25.95
C PRO A 29 -2.97 4.50 -25.31
N TYR A 30 -2.05 4.08 -24.44
CA TYR A 30 -2.04 2.76 -23.80
C TYR A 30 -2.42 2.82 -22.32
N MET A 31 -2.67 4.02 -21.78
CA MET A 31 -3.05 4.22 -20.39
C MET A 31 -4.55 4.01 -20.19
N GLU A 32 -4.89 3.34 -19.11
CA GLU A 32 -6.26 3.12 -18.66
C GLU A 32 -6.41 3.53 -17.20
N ILE A 33 -7.59 4.01 -16.80
CA ILE A 33 -7.90 4.21 -15.38
C ILE A 33 -8.59 2.95 -14.86
N HIS A 34 -8.01 2.35 -13.82
CA HIS A 34 -8.60 1.26 -13.07
C HIS A 34 -9.00 1.74 -11.68
N HIS A 35 -10.27 1.53 -11.32
CA HIS A 35 -10.82 1.80 -10.00
C HIS A 35 -10.97 0.50 -9.23
N PHE A 36 -10.46 0.51 -8.01
CA PHE A 36 -10.58 -0.57 -7.04
C PHE A 36 -11.35 -0.05 -5.84
N LYS A 37 -12.47 -0.68 -5.53
CA LYS A 37 -13.25 -0.34 -4.34
C LYS A 37 -12.52 -0.79 -3.08
N LYS A 38 -12.87 -0.19 -1.97
CA LYS A 38 -12.43 -0.63 -0.63
C LYS A 38 -12.53 -2.14 -0.50
N ASN A 39 -11.48 -2.75 0.05
CA ASN A 39 -11.27 -4.21 0.21
C ASN A 39 -11.02 -5.00 -1.08
N GLU A 40 -11.10 -4.41 -2.27
CA GLU A 40 -10.68 -5.09 -3.49
C GLU A 40 -9.16 -5.23 -3.55
N HIS A 41 -8.68 -6.33 -4.13
CA HIS A 41 -7.26 -6.53 -4.40
C HIS A 41 -6.86 -5.87 -5.72
N ILE A 42 -5.77 -5.09 -5.66
CA ILE A 42 -5.09 -4.55 -6.85
C ILE A 42 -4.25 -5.66 -7.48
N CYS A 43 -3.56 -6.44 -6.63
CA CYS A 43 -2.78 -7.60 -7.03
C CYS A 43 -2.94 -8.70 -5.99
N LEU A 44 -2.90 -9.96 -6.42
CA LEU A 44 -2.88 -11.14 -5.57
C LEU A 44 -1.60 -11.92 -5.78
N SER A 45 -1.01 -12.42 -4.68
CA SER A 45 0.14 -13.32 -4.73
C SER A 45 -0.18 -14.57 -5.56
N GLY A 46 0.72 -14.97 -6.45
CA GLY A 46 0.55 -16.07 -7.39
C GLY A 46 -0.18 -15.71 -8.69
N GLU A 47 -0.64 -14.47 -8.86
CA GLU A 47 -1.19 -14.02 -10.13
C GLU A 47 -0.11 -13.47 -11.06
N GLU A 48 -0.30 -13.67 -12.37
CA GLU A 48 0.56 -13.07 -13.39
C GLU A 48 0.33 -11.56 -13.52
N LEU A 49 1.40 -10.83 -13.80
CA LEU A 49 1.33 -9.42 -14.14
C LEU A 49 0.58 -9.20 -15.46
N LYS A 50 -0.59 -8.58 -15.42
CA LYS A 50 -1.37 -8.18 -16.61
C LYS A 50 -1.13 -6.71 -16.97
N TYR A 51 -0.99 -5.86 -15.96
CA TYR A 51 -0.81 -4.42 -16.08
C TYR A 51 0.28 -3.93 -15.13
N LEU A 52 1.14 -3.06 -15.61
CA LEU A 52 1.95 -2.22 -14.74
C LEU A 52 1.06 -1.08 -14.23
N TYR A 53 1.02 -0.86 -12.92
CA TYR A 53 0.18 0.15 -12.31
C TYR A 53 0.99 1.33 -11.78
N LEU A 54 0.48 2.52 -11.99
CA LEU A 54 0.85 3.73 -11.26
C LEU A 54 -0.30 4.05 -10.31
N PHE A 55 -0.08 3.84 -9.02
CA PHE A 55 -1.05 4.09 -7.96
C PHE A 55 -1.15 5.59 -7.72
N VAL A 56 -2.26 6.23 -8.09
CA VAL A 56 -2.37 7.70 -8.16
C VAL A 56 -3.37 8.31 -7.19
N GLU A 57 -4.26 7.51 -6.61
CA GLU A 57 -5.21 7.97 -5.59
C GLU A 57 -5.61 6.84 -4.65
N GLY A 58 -5.89 7.18 -3.41
CA GLY A 58 -6.35 6.24 -2.40
C GLY A 58 -5.26 5.79 -1.44
N LYS A 59 -5.52 4.68 -0.75
CA LYS A 59 -4.61 4.05 0.19
C LYS A 59 -4.76 2.54 0.12
N SER A 60 -3.64 1.83 0.06
CA SER A 60 -3.64 0.37 0.07
C SER A 60 -2.60 -0.19 1.03
N LYS A 61 -2.79 -1.44 1.45
CA LYS A 61 -1.81 -2.20 2.22
C LYS A 61 -1.19 -3.28 1.35
N VAL A 62 0.11 -3.48 1.55
CA VAL A 62 0.89 -4.55 0.96
C VAL A 62 1.18 -5.57 2.05
N TYR A 63 0.84 -6.82 1.83
CA TYR A 63 1.10 -7.89 2.78
C TYR A 63 1.46 -9.20 2.07
N ILE A 64 2.22 -10.04 2.76
CA ILE A 64 2.52 -11.40 2.34
C ILE A 64 1.67 -12.38 3.13
N THR A 65 1.26 -13.47 2.49
CA THR A 65 0.63 -14.60 3.18
C THR A 65 1.58 -15.78 3.14
N THR A 66 1.93 -16.28 4.33
CA THR A 66 2.84 -17.41 4.47
C THR A 66 2.10 -18.74 4.21
N PRO A 67 2.82 -19.84 3.90
CA PRO A 67 2.18 -21.14 3.63
C PRO A 67 1.29 -21.68 4.76
N ASN A 68 1.49 -21.24 6.00
CA ASN A 68 0.65 -21.57 7.15
C ASN A 68 -0.60 -20.69 7.29
N GLY A 69 -0.89 -19.86 6.27
CA GLY A 69 -2.07 -19.00 6.20
C GLY A 69 -2.00 -17.68 6.98
N LYS A 70 -0.87 -17.40 7.67
CA LYS A 70 -0.70 -16.13 8.38
C LYS A 70 -0.29 -15.02 7.42
N SER A 71 -0.78 -13.82 7.68
CA SER A 71 -0.45 -12.63 6.90
C SER A 71 0.45 -11.68 7.70
N LEU A 72 1.42 -11.07 7.03
CA LEU A 72 2.32 -10.08 7.60
C LEU A 72 2.27 -8.81 6.75
N LEU A 73 2.02 -7.68 7.39
CA LEU A 73 2.07 -6.38 6.73
C LEU A 73 3.51 -6.04 6.34
N VAL A 74 3.68 -5.66 5.09
CA VAL A 74 4.97 -5.18 4.58
C VAL A 74 5.02 -3.66 4.64
N ARG A 75 3.98 -3.00 4.12
CA ARG A 75 3.87 -1.53 4.10
C ARG A 75 2.48 -1.06 3.68
N PHE A 76 2.28 0.26 3.79
CA PHE A 76 1.16 0.94 3.13
C PHE A 76 1.64 1.64 1.85
N TYR A 77 0.74 1.75 0.87
CA TYR A 77 0.95 2.58 -0.31
C TYR A 77 0.05 3.81 -0.27
N SER A 78 0.67 4.94 -0.56
CA SER A 78 0.05 6.24 -0.85
C SER A 78 0.51 6.70 -2.23
N PRO A 79 -0.15 7.62 -2.90
CA PRO A 79 0.33 8.20 -4.15
C PRO A 79 1.71 8.89 -4.01
N VAL A 80 2.67 8.78 -4.94
CA VAL A 80 2.62 7.93 -6.16
C VAL A 80 3.49 6.71 -5.94
N GLN A 81 2.99 5.53 -6.31
CA GLN A 81 3.77 4.28 -6.28
C GLN A 81 3.62 3.54 -7.60
N ILE A 82 4.70 2.90 -8.05
CA ILE A 82 4.64 1.93 -9.15
C ILE A 82 4.40 0.54 -8.57
N VAL A 83 3.61 -0.27 -9.25
CA VAL A 83 3.25 -1.64 -8.83
C VAL A 83 3.37 -2.58 -10.02
N GLY A 84 4.09 -3.68 -9.82
CA GLY A 84 4.33 -4.68 -10.84
C GLY A 84 5.70 -4.57 -11.51
N GLU A 85 6.56 -3.66 -11.06
CA GLU A 85 7.90 -3.48 -11.62
C GLU A 85 8.84 -4.65 -11.30
N ILE A 86 8.68 -5.27 -10.13
CA ILE A 86 9.47 -6.44 -9.73
C ILE A 86 9.09 -7.63 -10.62
N GLU A 87 7.81 -7.86 -10.79
CA GLU A 87 7.24 -8.93 -11.58
C GLU A 87 7.58 -8.75 -13.07
N LEU A 88 7.53 -7.51 -13.55
CA LEU A 88 7.90 -7.14 -14.91
C LEU A 88 9.37 -7.48 -15.22
N LEU A 89 10.29 -7.02 -14.35
CA LEU A 89 11.73 -7.17 -14.58
C LEU A 89 12.22 -8.60 -14.38
N ASN A 90 11.68 -9.31 -13.38
CA ASN A 90 12.09 -10.68 -13.05
C ASN A 90 11.27 -11.76 -13.77
N LYS A 91 10.18 -11.39 -14.46
CA LYS A 91 9.26 -12.31 -15.14
C LYS A 91 8.68 -13.38 -14.20
N ILE A 92 8.28 -12.94 -13.03
CA ILE A 92 7.68 -13.78 -11.98
C ILE A 92 6.24 -13.34 -11.72
N GLU A 93 5.48 -14.17 -11.02
CA GLU A 93 4.17 -13.85 -10.46
C GLU A 93 4.30 -12.91 -9.27
N PHE A 94 3.21 -12.23 -8.89
CA PHE A 94 3.17 -11.39 -7.70
C PHE A 94 3.53 -12.20 -6.45
N GLN A 95 4.45 -11.65 -5.65
CA GLN A 95 4.88 -12.29 -4.40
C GLN A 95 4.13 -11.72 -3.19
N CYS A 96 3.41 -10.62 -3.36
CA CYS A 96 2.65 -9.92 -2.33
C CYS A 96 1.21 -9.73 -2.77
N ASN A 97 0.34 -9.55 -1.77
CA ASN A 97 -1.02 -9.07 -1.98
C ASN A 97 -1.03 -7.55 -1.78
N ILE A 98 -1.78 -6.84 -2.64
CA ILE A 98 -2.02 -5.39 -2.48
C ILE A 98 -3.53 -5.18 -2.44
N GLN A 99 -4.04 -4.70 -1.31
CA GLN A 99 -5.47 -4.52 -1.06
C GLN A 99 -5.81 -3.07 -0.75
N ALA A 100 -6.85 -2.56 -1.39
CA ALA A 100 -7.37 -1.22 -1.17
C ALA A 100 -7.96 -1.09 0.25
N ILE A 101 -7.52 -0.09 1.02
CA ILE A 101 -8.07 0.27 2.33
C ILE A 101 -9.27 1.21 2.16
N ILE A 102 -9.16 2.12 1.21
CA ILE A 102 -10.24 2.97 0.69
C ILE A 102 -10.30 2.78 -0.82
N ASP A 103 -11.25 3.39 -1.48
CA ASP A 103 -11.30 3.39 -2.94
C ASP A 103 -9.99 3.90 -3.53
N CYS A 104 -9.45 3.17 -4.50
CA CYS A 104 -8.14 3.42 -5.10
C CYS A 104 -8.26 3.60 -6.60
N ILE A 105 -7.44 4.50 -7.14
CA ILE A 105 -7.28 4.69 -8.58
C ILE A 105 -5.84 4.37 -8.96
N CYS A 106 -5.72 3.54 -10.00
CA CYS A 106 -4.45 3.25 -10.65
C CYS A 106 -4.52 3.62 -12.14
N ILE A 107 -3.44 4.20 -12.66
CA ILE A 107 -3.22 4.25 -14.11
C ILE A 107 -2.58 2.91 -14.47
N ALA A 108 -3.23 2.17 -15.35
CA ALA A 108 -2.81 0.86 -15.79
C ALA A 108 -2.22 0.95 -17.20
N VAL A 109 -1.08 0.32 -17.42
CA VAL A 109 -0.51 0.10 -18.75
C VAL A 109 -0.36 -1.40 -18.97
N PRO A 110 -0.88 -1.96 -20.07
CA PRO A 110 -0.75 -3.38 -20.37
C PRO A 110 0.71 -3.82 -20.36
N ARG A 111 1.03 -4.92 -19.66
CA ARG A 111 2.38 -5.50 -19.58
C ARG A 111 3.04 -5.61 -20.96
N LYS A 112 2.30 -6.15 -21.95
CA LYS A 112 2.80 -6.34 -23.30
C LYS A 112 3.35 -5.06 -23.92
N ILE A 113 2.66 -3.94 -23.73
CA ILE A 113 3.09 -2.62 -24.24
C ILE A 113 4.40 -2.19 -23.60
N ILE A 114 4.53 -2.37 -22.28
CA ILE A 114 5.78 -2.05 -21.58
C ILE A 114 6.92 -2.92 -22.09
N GLU A 115 6.70 -4.23 -22.23
CA GLU A 115 7.72 -5.18 -22.71
C GLU A 115 8.17 -4.87 -24.14
N GLU A 116 7.26 -4.54 -25.04
CA GLU A 116 7.57 -4.28 -26.44
C GLU A 116 8.24 -2.91 -26.68
N LYS A 117 7.83 -1.86 -25.92
CA LYS A 117 8.18 -0.49 -26.25
C LYS A 117 9.09 0.21 -25.25
N TYR A 118 9.01 -0.14 -23.96
CA TYR A 118 9.60 0.67 -22.90
C TYR A 118 10.67 -0.06 -22.06
N LEU A 119 10.87 -1.37 -22.17
CA LEU A 119 11.95 -2.06 -21.45
C LEU A 119 13.37 -1.65 -21.90
N LYS A 120 13.50 -0.91 -23.01
CA LYS A 120 14.77 -0.33 -23.48
C LYS A 120 14.77 1.19 -23.37
N ASP A 121 13.73 1.79 -22.81
CA ASP A 121 13.62 3.22 -22.61
C ASP A 121 14.42 3.61 -21.36
N SER A 122 15.44 4.43 -21.55
CA SER A 122 16.35 4.83 -20.48
C SER A 122 15.67 5.66 -19.40
N LYS A 123 14.69 6.51 -19.74
CA LYS A 123 13.92 7.29 -18.76
C LYS A 123 13.06 6.37 -17.90
N PHE A 124 12.34 5.45 -18.52
CA PHE A 124 11.51 4.49 -17.82
C PHE A 124 12.35 3.59 -16.89
N LEU A 125 13.48 3.08 -17.38
CA LEU A 125 14.37 2.25 -16.57
C LEU A 125 15.00 3.05 -15.41
N HIS A 126 15.37 4.31 -15.64
CA HIS A 126 15.86 5.17 -14.57
C HIS A 126 14.78 5.40 -13.50
N TYR A 127 13.54 5.67 -13.92
CA TYR A 127 12.41 5.83 -13.01
C TYR A 127 12.19 4.56 -12.16
N ILE A 128 12.11 3.39 -12.79
CA ILE A 128 11.96 2.11 -12.08
C ILE A 128 13.11 1.90 -11.10
N SER A 129 14.36 2.07 -11.54
CA SER A 129 15.55 1.86 -10.70
C SER A 129 15.54 2.76 -9.47
N THR A 130 15.18 4.04 -9.63
CA THR A 130 15.04 4.99 -8.52
C THR A 130 13.96 4.54 -7.55
N HIS A 131 12.79 4.14 -8.04
CA HIS A 131 11.71 3.67 -7.18
C HIS A 131 12.04 2.36 -6.46
N LEU A 132 12.74 1.43 -7.11
CA LEU A 132 13.22 0.20 -6.47
C LEU A 132 14.24 0.50 -5.37
N ALA A 133 15.17 1.44 -5.60
CA ALA A 133 16.13 1.87 -4.59
C ALA A 133 15.43 2.49 -3.37
N LEU A 134 14.43 3.36 -3.58
CA LEU A 134 13.62 3.93 -2.50
C LEU A 134 12.82 2.85 -1.74
N LYS A 135 12.22 1.90 -2.46
CA LYS A 135 11.52 0.77 -1.84
C LYS A 135 12.46 -0.08 -0.99
N LEU A 136 13.66 -0.37 -1.50
CA LEU A 136 14.68 -1.15 -0.75
C LEU A 136 15.13 -0.41 0.51
N ALA A 137 15.42 0.89 0.41
CA ALA A 137 15.79 1.70 1.56
C ALA A 137 14.69 1.70 2.63
N SER A 138 13.42 1.90 2.23
CA SER A 138 12.30 1.89 3.19
C SER A 138 12.04 0.51 3.79
N LEU A 139 12.25 -0.58 3.05
CA LEU A 139 12.13 -1.94 3.59
C LEU A 139 13.19 -2.23 4.65
N SER A 140 14.42 -1.72 4.47
CA SER A 140 15.49 -1.84 5.46
C SER A 140 15.10 -1.15 6.78
N VAL A 141 14.47 0.04 6.70
CA VAL A 141 13.95 0.75 7.87
C VAL A 141 12.79 -0.05 8.50
N SER A 142 11.80 -0.47 7.71
CA SER A 142 10.64 -1.20 8.21
C SER A 142 10.99 -2.53 8.88
N ASN A 143 11.98 -3.27 8.36
CA ASN A 143 12.47 -4.50 9.01
C ASN A 143 13.11 -4.20 10.38
N SER A 144 13.91 -3.14 10.46
CA SER A 144 14.48 -2.69 11.73
C SER A 144 13.40 -2.31 12.74
N VAL A 145 12.33 -1.65 12.27
CA VAL A 145 11.16 -1.28 13.09
C VAL A 145 10.49 -2.51 13.70
N ASN A 146 10.20 -3.52 12.91
CA ASN A 146 9.53 -4.73 13.39
C ASN A 146 10.34 -5.49 14.45
N ILE A 147 11.66 -5.37 14.44
CA ILE A 147 12.56 -6.04 15.36
C ILE A 147 12.83 -5.19 16.61
N LEU A 148 13.01 -3.88 16.45
CA LEU A 148 13.54 -3.00 17.48
C LEU A 148 12.48 -2.24 18.28
N TYR A 149 11.29 -2.05 17.71
CA TYR A 149 10.26 -1.23 18.37
C TYR A 149 9.21 -2.08 19.09
N PRO A 150 8.78 -1.65 20.29
CA PRO A 150 7.69 -2.27 21.03
C PRO A 150 6.40 -2.36 20.24
N LEU A 151 5.51 -3.25 20.64
CA LEU A 151 4.22 -3.45 19.95
C LEU A 151 3.35 -2.20 20.01
N GLU A 152 3.45 -1.43 21.08
CA GLU A 152 2.75 -0.17 21.31
C GLU A 152 3.01 0.83 20.17
N ASN A 153 4.29 1.05 19.83
CA ASN A 153 4.70 1.95 18.76
C ASN A 153 4.21 1.44 17.39
N ARG A 154 4.37 0.14 17.13
CA ARG A 154 3.93 -0.49 15.88
C ARG A 154 2.41 -0.44 15.72
N LEU A 155 1.65 -0.65 16.80
CA LEU A 155 0.19 -0.55 16.79
C LEU A 155 -0.26 0.91 16.57
N ALA A 156 0.36 1.87 17.24
CA ALA A 156 0.07 3.29 17.05
C ALA A 156 0.28 3.71 15.58
N SER A 157 1.43 3.37 15.02
CA SER A 157 1.75 3.65 13.62
C SER A 157 0.79 2.93 12.64
N TYR A 158 0.43 1.67 12.93
CA TYR A 158 -0.56 0.94 12.15
C TYR A 158 -1.92 1.63 12.15
N ILE A 159 -2.41 2.05 13.32
CA ILE A 159 -3.70 2.75 13.46
C ILE A 159 -3.68 4.04 12.63
N LEU A 160 -2.66 4.89 12.77
CA LEU A 160 -2.53 6.13 12.01
C LEU A 160 -2.44 5.87 10.50
N ALA A 161 -1.65 4.88 10.09
CA ALA A 161 -1.49 4.54 8.70
C ALA A 161 -2.79 3.97 8.09
N SER A 162 -3.61 3.25 8.84
CA SER A 162 -4.89 2.71 8.39
C SER A 162 -6.05 3.70 8.53
N TYR A 163 -5.87 4.78 9.30
CA TYR A 163 -6.88 5.81 9.50
C TYR A 163 -7.03 6.68 8.25
N THR A 164 -8.27 6.93 7.86
CA THR A 164 -8.63 7.85 6.78
C THR A 164 -9.74 8.78 7.26
N ASN A 165 -9.65 10.06 6.94
CA ASN A 165 -10.60 11.07 7.39
C ASN A 165 -12.04 10.84 6.92
N GLU A 166 -12.23 10.04 5.86
CA GLU A 166 -13.54 9.79 5.25
C GLU A 166 -14.28 8.60 5.86
N ASP A 167 -13.55 7.68 6.50
CA ASP A 167 -14.15 6.49 7.11
C ASP A 167 -13.34 6.06 8.34
N SER A 168 -13.86 6.37 9.53
CA SER A 168 -13.37 5.78 10.78
C SER A 168 -13.59 4.24 10.86
N ASN A 169 -13.76 3.62 9.70
CA ASN A 169 -14.13 2.23 9.51
C ASN A 169 -12.92 1.36 9.19
N ASN A 170 -11.99 1.22 10.13
CA ASN A 170 -11.09 0.08 10.06
C ASN A 170 -11.94 -1.18 10.25
N THR A 171 -12.16 -1.94 9.17
CA THR A 171 -13.00 -3.15 9.17
C THR A 171 -12.22 -4.40 9.62
N GLU A 172 -10.93 -4.25 9.87
CA GLU A 172 -10.08 -5.37 10.28
C GLU A 172 -10.33 -5.71 11.75
N ASN A 173 -10.51 -7.00 12.02
CA ASN A 173 -10.62 -7.48 13.38
C ASN A 173 -9.23 -7.55 14.05
N LEU A 174 -9.20 -7.58 15.39
CA LEU A 174 -7.96 -7.61 16.15
C LEU A 174 -7.08 -8.84 15.83
N THR A 175 -7.66 -9.92 15.32
CA THR A 175 -6.89 -11.10 14.91
C THR A 175 -6.06 -10.77 13.67
N GLN A 176 -6.65 -10.14 12.67
CA GLN A 176 -5.95 -9.71 11.47
C GLN A 176 -4.87 -8.66 11.78
N ILE A 177 -5.17 -7.70 12.67
CA ILE A 177 -4.19 -6.71 13.12
C ILE A 177 -3.01 -7.40 13.83
N ALA A 178 -3.28 -8.38 14.68
CA ALA A 178 -2.22 -9.15 15.35
C ALA A 178 -1.33 -9.90 14.33
N GLU A 179 -1.93 -10.52 13.33
CA GLU A 179 -1.20 -11.17 12.25
C GLU A 179 -0.34 -10.17 11.46
N PHE A 180 -0.90 -9.04 11.04
CA PHE A 180 -0.18 -8.01 10.31
C PHE A 180 0.99 -7.42 11.10
N LEU A 181 0.84 -7.29 12.41
CA LEU A 181 1.92 -6.81 13.29
C LEU A 181 2.86 -7.93 13.76
N GLY A 182 2.68 -9.17 13.29
CA GLY A 182 3.54 -10.29 13.65
C GLY A 182 3.52 -10.62 15.15
N THR A 183 2.36 -10.46 15.80
CA THR A 183 2.21 -10.68 17.25
C THR A 183 1.07 -11.65 17.56
N SER A 184 0.97 -12.09 18.83
CA SER A 184 -0.17 -12.88 19.27
C SER A 184 -1.38 -12.00 19.55
N TYR A 185 -2.58 -12.51 19.29
CA TYR A 185 -3.84 -11.83 19.63
C TYR A 185 -3.89 -11.40 21.11
N ARG A 186 -3.39 -12.25 22.01
CA ARG A 186 -3.36 -11.97 23.46
C ARG A 186 -2.47 -10.77 23.79
N HIS A 187 -1.31 -10.67 23.15
CA HIS A 187 -0.40 -9.54 23.35
C HIS A 187 -0.99 -8.25 22.77
N LEU A 188 -1.51 -8.32 21.53
CA LEU A 188 -2.20 -7.16 20.94
C LEU A 188 -3.36 -6.68 21.83
N LEU A 189 -4.20 -7.59 22.32
CA LEU A 189 -5.35 -7.22 23.16
C LEU A 189 -4.93 -6.50 24.45
N ARG A 190 -3.77 -6.87 25.03
CA ARG A 190 -3.22 -6.18 26.20
C ARG A 190 -2.89 -4.72 25.85
N VAL A 191 -2.15 -4.50 24.77
CA VAL A 191 -1.78 -3.14 24.32
C VAL A 191 -3.01 -2.30 23.95
N VAL A 192 -3.99 -2.88 23.27
CA VAL A 192 -5.25 -2.19 22.96
C VAL A 192 -5.96 -1.74 24.24
N LYS A 193 -6.00 -2.59 25.29
CA LYS A 193 -6.59 -2.22 26.59
C LYS A 193 -5.80 -1.10 27.29
N GLU A 194 -4.48 -1.11 27.21
CA GLU A 194 -3.64 -0.03 27.74
C GLU A 194 -3.96 1.30 27.03
N PHE A 195 -4.07 1.30 25.71
CA PHE A 195 -4.47 2.48 24.94
C PHE A 195 -5.91 2.96 25.26
N GLU A 196 -6.83 2.03 25.58
CA GLU A 196 -8.19 2.38 26.03
C GLU A 196 -8.17 3.04 27.42
N LEU A 197 -7.38 2.51 28.36
CA LEU A 197 -7.23 3.09 29.72
C LEU A 197 -6.61 4.48 29.69
N GLU A 198 -5.65 4.70 28.81
CA GLU A 198 -5.00 5.99 28.60
C GLU A 198 -5.81 6.96 27.75
N LYS A 199 -7.01 6.54 27.27
CA LYS A 199 -7.92 7.31 26.41
C LYS A 199 -7.27 7.74 25.08
N ILE A 200 -6.33 6.97 24.58
CA ILE A 200 -5.72 7.19 23.25
C ILE A 200 -6.69 6.72 22.15
N ILE A 201 -7.31 5.55 22.38
CA ILE A 201 -8.31 4.99 21.49
C ILE A 201 -9.52 4.48 22.29
N LYS A 202 -10.60 4.18 21.60
CA LYS A 202 -11.68 3.32 22.12
C LYS A 202 -12.07 2.26 21.10
N ARG A 203 -12.55 1.12 21.59
CA ARG A 203 -13.23 0.14 20.74
C ARG A 203 -14.70 0.47 20.63
N ASP A 204 -15.17 0.55 19.39
CA ASP A 204 -16.60 0.65 19.08
C ASP A 204 -16.96 -0.51 18.16
N ASN A 205 -17.59 -1.55 18.74
CA ASN A 205 -17.83 -2.83 18.08
C ASN A 205 -16.51 -3.50 17.62
N LYS A 206 -16.29 -3.55 16.29
CA LYS A 206 -15.05 -4.10 15.67
C LYS A 206 -14.06 -3.02 15.23
N LYS A 207 -14.31 -1.74 15.57
CA LYS A 207 -13.52 -0.60 15.10
C LYS A 207 -12.67 -0.05 16.24
N LEU A 208 -11.48 0.45 15.87
CA LEU A 208 -10.65 1.28 16.74
C LEU A 208 -10.90 2.74 16.37
N VAL A 209 -11.35 3.53 17.32
CA VAL A 209 -11.64 4.96 17.16
C VAL A 209 -10.54 5.73 17.89
N ILE A 210 -9.90 6.67 17.21
CA ILE A 210 -8.86 7.53 17.79
C ILE A 210 -9.54 8.58 18.66
N LEU A 211 -9.10 8.72 19.92
CA LEU A 211 -9.54 9.74 20.87
C LEU A 211 -8.51 10.85 21.05
N ASP A 212 -7.22 10.47 21.05
CA ASP A 212 -6.09 11.39 21.22
C ASP A 212 -5.08 11.11 20.10
N LYS A 213 -5.15 11.95 19.05
CA LYS A 213 -4.31 11.80 17.88
C LYS A 213 -2.86 12.18 18.16
N ASP A 214 -2.64 13.20 18.96
CA ASP A 214 -1.31 13.72 19.25
C ASP A 214 -0.48 12.67 20.01
N LYS A 215 -1.06 12.07 21.06
CA LYS A 215 -0.41 10.96 21.76
C LYS A 215 -0.15 9.74 20.86
N LEU A 216 -1.07 9.47 19.95
CA LEU A 216 -0.89 8.35 19.02
C LEU A 216 0.23 8.64 18.01
N GLU A 217 0.38 9.91 17.57
CA GLU A 217 1.47 10.36 16.71
C GLU A 217 2.82 10.30 17.43
N ASP A 218 2.88 10.73 18.69
CA ASP A 218 4.07 10.63 19.54
C ASP A 218 4.54 9.17 19.71
N LEU A 219 3.59 8.24 19.94
CA LEU A 219 3.89 6.83 20.05
C LEU A 219 4.30 6.21 18.70
N ALA A 220 3.65 6.62 17.63
CA ALA A 220 3.90 6.05 16.31
C ALA A 220 5.27 6.40 15.76
N GLY A 221 5.75 7.64 16.01
CA GLY A 221 6.89 8.15 15.24
C GLY A 221 6.66 7.99 13.73
N ASP A 222 7.73 7.90 12.97
CA ASP A 222 7.68 7.76 11.49
C ASP A 222 7.75 6.29 11.01
N LEU A 223 7.22 5.32 11.79
CA LEU A 223 7.53 3.90 11.58
C LEU A 223 6.96 3.28 10.28
N TYR A 224 5.77 3.70 9.85
CA TYR A 224 5.08 3.16 8.65
C TYR A 224 4.69 4.25 7.64
N GLN A 225 5.37 5.40 7.68
CA GLN A 225 5.17 6.49 6.72
C GLN A 225 5.90 6.25 5.41
#